data_f18e9bcb216162b39c04340bab834307
#
_entry.id   f18e9bcb216162b39c04340bab834307
#
_cell.length_a   1.000
_cell.length_b   1.000
_cell.length_c   1.000
_cell.angle_alpha   90.00
_cell.angle_beta   90.00
_cell.angle_gamma   90.00
#
_symmetry.space_group_name_H-M   'P 1'
#
loop_
_entity.id
_entity.type
_entity.pdbx_description
1 polymer ?
#
loop_
_entity_poly.entity_id
_entity_poly.type
_entity_poly.pdbx_seq_one_letter_code
_entity_poly.pdbx_strand_id
1 'polypeptide(L)'
;PDCSNMCHESSGFALSDSIGIGKGTVKLEDFNSASLILVVGQNPGTNHPRMLTALRDAKKHGASIISINPLIETGMKKFKHPQNPLEMLGSGKSISDRHVRININGDMAFFRGLNHCIVKNHNYDLNFIGEHTSGFEDYKASIESVDWDQIESISGISRQEIESIAEIVSESKSIITCWAMGITQHHNSVETIQEMVNTHLLGGHIGRKGAGLCPVRGHSNVQGDRTVGINHIANPSLIQNIQNS
;
A
#
# COMPACT_ATOMS: atom_id res chain seq x y z
N PRO A 1 -13.94 4.55 -22.47
CA PRO A 1 -14.38 3.46 -21.61
C PRO A 1 -13.37 3.25 -20.48
N ASP A 2 -13.87 3.13 -19.28
CA ASP A 2 -13.07 2.87 -18.10
C ASP A 2 -12.73 1.38 -18.03
N CYS A 3 -11.46 1.04 -17.85
CA CYS A 3 -10.99 -0.34 -17.68
C CYS A 3 -10.45 -0.59 -16.26
N SER A 4 -10.79 0.26 -15.30
CA SER A 4 -10.32 0.19 -13.91
C SER A 4 -10.66 -1.11 -13.19
N ASN A 5 -11.68 -1.83 -13.63
CA ASN A 5 -12.09 -3.11 -13.06
C ASN A 5 -11.00 -4.16 -13.12
N MET A 6 -10.19 -4.18 -14.17
CA MET A 6 -9.10 -5.14 -14.29
C MET A 6 -7.85 -4.75 -13.49
N CYS A 7 -7.71 -3.47 -13.13
CA CYS A 7 -6.54 -2.97 -12.42
C CYS A 7 -6.71 -2.99 -10.90
N HIS A 8 -7.75 -2.32 -10.40
CA HIS A 8 -7.87 -1.99 -8.98
C HIS A 8 -9.30 -2.13 -8.46
N GLU A 9 -10.12 -3.00 -9.05
CA GLU A 9 -11.46 -3.26 -8.52
C GLU A 9 -11.39 -3.80 -7.09
N SER A 10 -10.50 -4.76 -6.85
CA SER A 10 -10.26 -5.30 -5.51
C SER A 10 -9.81 -4.22 -4.52
N SER A 11 -8.99 -3.24 -4.94
CA SER A 11 -8.65 -2.09 -4.09
C SER A 11 -9.85 -1.23 -3.78
N GLY A 12 -10.69 -0.96 -4.79
CA GLY A 12 -11.93 -0.19 -4.61
C GLY A 12 -12.88 -0.86 -3.64
N PHE A 13 -13.08 -2.16 -3.79
CA PHE A 13 -13.94 -2.96 -2.92
C PHE A 13 -13.38 -3.01 -1.48
N ALA A 14 -12.14 -3.44 -1.30
CA ALA A 14 -11.50 -3.57 0.01
C ALA A 14 -11.48 -2.24 0.79
N LEU A 15 -11.12 -1.13 0.13
CA LEU A 15 -11.08 0.17 0.75
C LEU A 15 -12.49 0.70 1.09
N SER A 16 -13.48 0.48 0.21
CA SER A 16 -14.87 0.86 0.48
C SER A 16 -15.44 0.13 1.69
N ASP A 17 -15.14 -1.16 1.80
CA ASP A 17 -15.57 -2.01 2.91
C ASP A 17 -14.89 -1.63 4.22
N SER A 18 -13.56 -1.40 4.19
CA SER A 18 -12.77 -1.18 5.40
C SER A 18 -12.81 0.28 5.91
N ILE A 19 -12.85 1.27 5.01
CA ILE A 19 -12.74 2.70 5.37
C ILE A 19 -13.82 3.59 4.72
N GLY A 20 -14.84 2.99 4.11
CA GLY A 20 -15.98 3.71 3.53
C GLY A 20 -15.70 4.42 2.20
N ILE A 21 -14.48 4.37 1.66
CA ILE A 21 -14.13 5.05 0.40
C ILE A 21 -13.16 4.21 -0.43
N GLY A 22 -13.55 3.83 -1.63
CA GLY A 22 -12.75 3.02 -2.57
C GLY A 22 -11.60 3.77 -3.26
N LYS A 23 -10.91 4.64 -2.56
CA LYS A 23 -9.87 5.53 -3.09
C LYS A 23 -8.67 5.61 -2.16
N GLY A 24 -7.52 6.07 -2.71
CA GLY A 24 -6.36 6.42 -1.90
C GLY A 24 -6.64 7.57 -0.95
N THR A 25 -5.94 7.58 0.18
CA THR A 25 -6.14 8.55 1.27
C THR A 25 -5.00 9.57 1.38
N VAL A 26 -4.04 9.55 0.45
CA VAL A 26 -2.86 10.42 0.45
C VAL A 26 -2.83 11.34 -0.76
N LYS A 27 -2.17 12.49 -0.60
CA LYS A 27 -1.77 13.40 -1.66
C LYS A 27 -0.28 13.22 -1.97
N LEU A 28 0.17 13.74 -3.11
CA LEU A 28 1.58 13.66 -3.50
C LEU A 28 2.52 14.30 -2.48
N GLU A 29 2.10 15.40 -1.88
CA GLU A 29 2.88 16.15 -0.87
C GLU A 29 3.07 15.35 0.42
N ASP A 30 2.18 14.41 0.74
CA ASP A 30 2.28 13.56 1.93
C ASP A 30 3.53 12.69 1.91
N PHE A 31 4.00 12.29 0.73
CA PHE A 31 5.24 11.52 0.58
C PHE A 31 6.44 12.20 1.24
N ASN A 32 6.53 13.54 1.16
CA ASN A 32 7.62 14.31 1.77
C ASN A 32 7.53 14.42 3.29
N SER A 33 6.44 13.95 3.88
CA SER A 33 6.20 13.97 5.34
C SER A 33 6.12 12.56 5.94
N ALA A 34 6.20 11.53 5.11
CA ALA A 34 6.22 10.15 5.56
C ALA A 34 7.54 9.81 6.26
N SER A 35 7.49 9.05 7.34
CA SER A 35 8.67 8.45 7.97
C SER A 35 9.01 7.09 7.37
N LEU A 36 7.99 6.35 6.91
CA LEU A 36 8.13 5.06 6.26
C LEU A 36 7.22 4.97 5.04
N ILE A 37 7.74 4.42 3.95
CA ILE A 37 6.96 4.10 2.75
C ILE A 37 7.15 2.62 2.44
N LEU A 38 6.05 1.87 2.44
CA LEU A 38 6.01 0.49 1.97
C LEU A 38 5.59 0.47 0.50
N VAL A 39 6.37 -0.18 -0.35
CA VAL A 39 6.07 -0.34 -1.79
C VAL A 39 5.88 -1.83 -2.05
N VAL A 40 4.62 -2.25 -2.22
CA VAL A 40 4.19 -3.64 -2.17
C VAL A 40 3.68 -4.10 -3.54
N GLY A 41 4.25 -5.15 -4.08
CA GLY A 41 3.81 -5.73 -5.36
C GLY A 41 3.84 -4.73 -6.52
N GLN A 42 4.86 -3.85 -6.57
CA GLN A 42 4.93 -2.77 -7.55
C GLN A 42 6.32 -2.61 -8.14
N ASN A 43 6.38 -2.37 -9.46
CA ASN A 43 7.58 -1.94 -10.18
C ASN A 43 7.42 -0.50 -10.68
N PRO A 44 7.68 0.51 -9.85
CA PRO A 44 7.49 1.90 -10.26
C PRO A 44 8.45 2.32 -11.38
N GLY A 45 9.63 1.72 -11.47
CA GLY A 45 10.60 2.02 -12.53
C GLY A 45 10.08 1.75 -13.93
N THR A 46 9.28 0.69 -14.09
CA THR A 46 8.69 0.30 -15.37
C THR A 46 7.30 0.92 -15.57
N ASN A 47 6.44 0.86 -14.55
CA ASN A 47 5.01 1.16 -14.72
C ASN A 47 4.61 2.57 -14.26
N HIS A 48 5.37 3.18 -13.34
CA HIS A 48 5.08 4.48 -12.74
C HIS A 48 6.35 5.33 -12.58
N PRO A 49 7.09 5.63 -13.66
CA PRO A 49 8.45 6.19 -13.56
C PRO A 49 8.51 7.54 -12.80
N ARG A 50 7.46 8.35 -12.87
CA ARG A 50 7.36 9.60 -12.09
C ARG A 50 7.31 9.37 -10.58
N MET A 51 6.81 8.21 -10.13
CA MET A 51 6.80 7.85 -8.71
C MET A 51 8.22 7.72 -8.13
N LEU A 52 9.21 7.31 -8.93
CA LEU A 52 10.61 7.26 -8.47
C LEU A 52 11.13 8.64 -8.05
N THR A 53 10.66 9.72 -8.69
CA THR A 53 10.98 11.09 -8.26
C THR A 53 10.36 11.38 -6.89
N ALA A 54 9.09 11.06 -6.69
CA ALA A 54 8.42 11.25 -5.40
C ALA A 54 9.10 10.46 -4.27
N LEU A 55 9.42 9.18 -4.52
CA LEU A 55 10.14 8.33 -3.55
C LEU A 55 11.53 8.86 -3.24
N ARG A 56 12.29 9.31 -4.25
CA ARG A 56 13.59 9.95 -4.05
C ARG A 56 13.49 11.21 -3.20
N ASP A 57 12.48 12.03 -3.46
CA ASP A 57 12.31 13.30 -2.74
C ASP A 57 11.82 13.02 -1.31
N ALA A 58 10.92 12.07 -1.08
CA ALA A 58 10.56 11.58 0.25
C ALA A 58 11.79 11.11 1.04
N LYS A 59 12.68 10.36 0.40
CA LYS A 59 13.93 9.91 1.01
C LYS A 59 14.87 11.06 1.40
N LYS A 60 14.93 12.14 0.59
CA LYS A 60 15.67 13.36 0.95
C LYS A 60 15.10 14.07 2.18
N HIS A 61 13.80 13.89 2.46
CA HIS A 61 13.13 14.40 3.65
C HIS A 61 13.17 13.43 4.84
N GLY A 62 13.90 12.31 4.71
CA GLY A 62 14.14 11.39 5.82
C GLY A 62 13.25 10.16 5.85
N ALA A 63 12.41 9.92 4.83
CA ALA A 63 11.64 8.70 4.75
C ALA A 63 12.51 7.48 4.53
N SER A 64 12.24 6.39 5.26
CA SER A 64 12.72 5.05 4.94
C SER A 64 11.79 4.39 3.93
N ILE A 65 12.33 3.58 3.02
CA ILE A 65 11.55 2.91 1.97
C ILE A 65 11.83 1.41 2.00
N ILE A 66 10.78 0.61 2.21
CA ILE A 66 10.83 -0.84 2.15
C ILE A 66 10.09 -1.30 0.89
N SER A 67 10.79 -2.03 0.02
CA SER A 67 10.19 -2.68 -1.15
C SER A 67 9.88 -4.13 -0.82
N ILE A 68 8.61 -4.53 -0.96
CA ILE A 68 8.12 -5.90 -0.73
C ILE A 68 7.68 -6.44 -2.08
N ASN A 69 8.49 -7.32 -2.66
CA ASN A 69 8.25 -7.80 -4.03
C ASN A 69 9.00 -9.11 -4.27
N PRO A 70 8.48 -10.02 -5.11
CA PRO A 70 9.20 -11.25 -5.47
C PRO A 70 10.57 -11.01 -6.12
N LEU A 71 10.71 -9.92 -6.86
CA LEU A 71 11.93 -9.54 -7.57
C LEU A 71 12.46 -8.18 -7.08
N ILE A 72 13.78 -8.05 -7.07
CA ILE A 72 14.44 -6.75 -6.82
C ILE A 72 14.38 -5.93 -8.10
N GLU A 73 13.46 -4.99 -8.15
CA GLU A 73 13.23 -4.14 -9.31
C GLU A 73 14.35 -3.12 -9.50
N THR A 74 14.81 -2.97 -10.74
CA THR A 74 15.97 -2.11 -11.07
C THR A 74 15.76 -0.66 -10.62
N GLY A 75 14.55 -0.10 -10.80
CA GLY A 75 14.23 1.27 -10.41
C GLY A 75 14.26 1.49 -8.90
N MET A 76 13.96 0.46 -8.10
CA MET A 76 14.06 0.52 -6.63
C MET A 76 15.49 0.39 -6.14
N LYS A 77 16.30 -0.38 -6.86
CA LYS A 77 17.71 -0.62 -6.54
C LYS A 77 18.62 0.54 -6.97
N LYS A 78 18.30 1.20 -8.10
CA LYS A 78 19.19 2.21 -8.66
C LYS A 78 18.41 3.20 -9.52
N PHE A 79 18.42 4.47 -9.14
CA PHE A 79 17.72 5.53 -9.84
C PHE A 79 18.65 6.74 -10.10
N LYS A 80 18.56 7.30 -11.30
CA LYS A 80 19.14 8.58 -11.70
C LYS A 80 18.02 9.47 -12.21
N HIS A 81 17.92 10.69 -11.69
CA HIS A 81 16.89 11.62 -12.16
C HIS A 81 17.26 12.17 -13.54
N PRO A 82 16.46 11.94 -14.59
CA PRO A 82 16.84 12.25 -15.96
C PRO A 82 17.02 13.76 -16.24
N GLN A 83 16.41 14.61 -15.43
CA GLN A 83 16.49 16.07 -15.56
C GLN A 83 17.53 16.70 -14.61
N ASN A 84 18.32 15.90 -13.90
CA ASN A 84 19.39 16.39 -13.03
C ASN A 84 20.76 15.99 -13.60
N PRO A 85 21.51 16.93 -14.24
CA PRO A 85 22.80 16.62 -14.88
C PRO A 85 23.83 16.03 -13.89
N LEU A 86 23.83 16.48 -12.64
CA LEU A 86 24.77 15.98 -11.62
C LEU A 86 24.45 14.54 -11.23
N GLU A 87 23.16 14.17 -11.11
CA GLU A 87 22.76 12.80 -10.83
C GLU A 87 23.00 11.86 -12.04
N MET A 88 22.94 12.39 -13.26
CA MET A 88 23.23 11.60 -14.47
C MET A 88 24.70 11.18 -14.58
N LEU A 89 25.62 12.01 -14.12
CA LEU A 89 27.06 11.69 -14.10
C LEU A 89 27.45 10.72 -12.99
N GLY A 90 26.63 10.61 -11.92
CA GLY A 90 26.88 9.72 -10.78
C GLY A 90 26.52 8.26 -11.03
N SER A 91 26.73 7.41 -10.02
CA SER A 91 26.40 5.96 -10.06
C SER A 91 24.92 5.64 -9.91
N GLY A 92 24.07 6.63 -9.61
CA GLY A 92 22.67 6.48 -9.19
C GLY A 92 22.55 6.18 -7.69
N LYS A 93 21.38 6.46 -7.11
CA LYS A 93 21.09 6.22 -5.68
C LYS A 93 20.05 5.12 -5.53
N SER A 94 20.15 4.34 -4.47
CA SER A 94 19.10 3.37 -4.10
C SER A 94 17.86 4.13 -3.66
N ILE A 95 16.71 3.70 -4.15
CA ILE A 95 15.41 4.18 -3.70
C ILE A 95 14.99 3.39 -2.44
N SER A 96 14.97 2.05 -2.50
CA SER A 96 14.65 1.27 -1.31
C SER A 96 15.86 1.15 -0.37
N ASP A 97 15.60 1.21 0.92
CA ASP A 97 16.56 0.95 1.99
C ASP A 97 16.63 -0.54 2.31
N ARG A 98 15.48 -1.21 2.23
CA ARG A 98 15.35 -2.66 2.42
C ARG A 98 14.49 -3.25 1.32
N HIS A 99 14.87 -4.43 0.85
CA HIS A 99 14.08 -5.25 -0.04
C HIS A 99 13.70 -6.55 0.66
N VAL A 100 12.40 -6.80 0.73
CA VAL A 100 11.80 -8.01 1.28
C VAL A 100 11.35 -8.88 0.12
N ARG A 101 11.98 -10.04 -0.03
CA ARG A 101 11.67 -10.96 -1.11
C ARG A 101 10.55 -11.89 -0.69
N ILE A 102 9.35 -11.60 -1.17
CA ILE A 102 8.14 -12.36 -0.85
C ILE A 102 7.83 -13.40 -1.95
N ASN A 103 7.22 -14.50 -1.58
CA ASN A 103 6.63 -15.42 -2.54
C ASN A 103 5.41 -14.79 -3.21
N ILE A 104 5.13 -15.16 -4.46
CA ILE A 104 3.93 -14.73 -5.17
C ILE A 104 2.71 -15.16 -4.35
N ASN A 105 1.79 -14.21 -4.12
CA ASN A 105 0.59 -14.38 -3.27
C ASN A 105 0.88 -14.65 -1.78
N GLY A 106 2.08 -14.35 -1.31
CA GLY A 106 2.45 -14.47 0.11
C GLY A 106 2.10 -13.25 0.96
N ASP A 107 1.62 -12.18 0.33
CA ASP A 107 1.44 -10.86 0.95
C ASP A 107 0.42 -10.89 2.10
N MET A 108 -0.69 -11.61 1.95
CA MET A 108 -1.67 -11.76 3.03
C MET A 108 -1.06 -12.41 4.27
N ALA A 109 -0.31 -13.49 4.10
CA ALA A 109 0.36 -14.18 5.21
C ALA A 109 1.41 -13.27 5.88
N PHE A 110 2.17 -12.51 5.08
CA PHE A 110 3.13 -11.54 5.58
C PHE A 110 2.47 -10.44 6.43
N PHE A 111 1.44 -9.77 5.92
CA PHE A 111 0.74 -8.71 6.66
C PHE A 111 0.02 -9.25 7.89
N ARG A 112 -0.53 -10.45 7.83
CA ARG A 112 -1.12 -11.10 9.00
C ARG A 112 -0.09 -11.39 10.09
N GLY A 113 1.09 -11.89 9.74
CA GLY A 113 2.21 -12.05 10.67
C GLY A 113 2.72 -10.73 11.25
N LEU A 114 2.82 -9.70 10.41
CA LEU A 114 3.21 -8.35 10.81
C LEU A 114 2.20 -7.75 11.80
N ASN A 115 0.91 -7.84 11.50
CA ASN A 115 -0.17 -7.33 12.37
C ASN A 115 -0.24 -8.12 13.70
N HIS A 116 -0.01 -9.45 13.66
CA HIS A 116 0.13 -10.24 14.87
C HIS A 116 1.24 -9.69 15.78
N CYS A 117 2.42 -9.39 15.22
CA CYS A 117 3.53 -8.82 16.00
C CYS A 117 3.16 -7.46 16.62
N ILE A 118 2.50 -6.59 15.85
CA ILE A 118 2.03 -5.28 16.34
C ILE A 118 1.06 -5.46 17.52
N VAL A 119 0.08 -6.34 17.37
CA VAL A 119 -0.94 -6.59 18.42
C VAL A 119 -0.33 -7.25 19.64
N LYS A 120 0.50 -8.28 19.46
CA LYS A 120 1.16 -9.01 20.54
C LYS A 120 2.07 -8.12 21.39
N ASN A 121 2.75 -7.18 20.76
CA ASN A 121 3.67 -6.26 21.43
C ASN A 121 2.96 -4.99 21.93
N HIS A 122 1.64 -4.90 21.81
CA HIS A 122 0.83 -3.72 22.17
C HIS A 122 1.28 -2.41 21.49
N ASN A 123 1.83 -2.51 20.28
CA ASN A 123 2.33 -1.38 19.48
C ASN A 123 1.23 -0.78 18.59
N TYR A 124 0.05 -0.52 19.15
CA TYR A 124 -1.10 0.05 18.44
C TYR A 124 -1.67 1.28 19.16
N ASP A 125 -2.32 2.15 18.42
CA ASP A 125 -2.88 3.41 18.91
C ASP A 125 -4.31 3.19 19.45
N LEU A 126 -4.44 2.94 20.75
CA LEU A 126 -5.73 2.72 21.41
C LEU A 126 -6.69 3.92 21.29
N ASN A 127 -6.17 5.15 21.26
CA ASN A 127 -7.02 6.34 21.15
C ASN A 127 -7.64 6.38 19.76
N PHE A 128 -6.81 6.23 18.71
CA PHE A 128 -7.29 6.17 17.33
C PHE A 128 -8.27 5.02 17.12
N ILE A 129 -7.95 3.84 17.64
CA ILE A 129 -8.80 2.65 17.52
C ILE A 129 -10.16 2.92 18.18
N GLY A 130 -10.18 3.44 19.39
CA GLY A 130 -11.42 3.70 20.14
C GLY A 130 -12.30 4.78 19.53
N GLU A 131 -11.70 5.80 18.91
CA GLU A 131 -12.44 6.93 18.34
C GLU A 131 -12.87 6.71 16.88
N HIS A 132 -12.10 5.93 16.11
CA HIS A 132 -12.23 5.91 14.65
C HIS A 132 -12.44 4.52 14.05
N THR A 133 -12.45 3.45 14.85
CA THR A 133 -12.61 2.10 14.30
C THR A 133 -13.71 1.31 15.02
N SER A 134 -14.10 0.20 14.43
CA SER A 134 -14.99 -0.81 15.03
C SER A 134 -14.44 -2.21 14.76
N GLY A 135 -14.83 -3.20 15.58
CA GLY A 135 -14.43 -4.60 15.39
C GLY A 135 -12.99 -4.92 15.82
N PHE A 136 -12.31 -4.04 16.56
CA PHE A 136 -10.93 -4.25 16.99
C PHE A 136 -10.75 -5.51 17.85
N GLU A 137 -11.66 -5.78 18.78
CA GLU A 137 -11.53 -6.95 19.67
C GLU A 137 -11.70 -8.27 18.89
N ASP A 138 -12.61 -8.30 17.91
CA ASP A 138 -12.79 -9.46 17.04
C ASP A 138 -11.57 -9.68 16.14
N TYR A 139 -11.04 -8.60 15.56
CA TYR A 139 -9.81 -8.64 14.78
C TYR A 139 -8.63 -9.12 15.62
N LYS A 140 -8.43 -8.54 16.80
CA LYS A 140 -7.39 -8.92 17.75
C LYS A 140 -7.47 -10.41 18.09
N ALA A 141 -8.65 -10.91 18.45
CA ALA A 141 -8.87 -12.33 18.73
C ALA A 141 -8.51 -13.21 17.51
N SER A 142 -8.80 -12.74 16.29
CA SER A 142 -8.52 -13.49 15.05
C SER A 142 -7.03 -13.64 14.74
N ILE A 143 -6.18 -12.76 15.26
CA ILE A 143 -4.73 -12.76 15.02
C ILE A 143 -3.91 -12.96 16.32
N GLU A 144 -4.54 -13.19 17.46
CA GLU A 144 -3.84 -13.43 18.73
C GLU A 144 -2.92 -14.65 18.66
N SER A 145 -3.35 -15.68 17.93
CA SER A 145 -2.55 -16.85 17.59
C SER A 145 -2.44 -17.02 16.08
N VAL A 146 -1.22 -17.14 15.58
CA VAL A 146 -0.93 -17.43 14.17
C VAL A 146 -0.08 -18.67 14.04
N ASP A 147 -0.26 -19.40 12.97
CA ASP A 147 0.61 -20.51 12.59
C ASP A 147 1.84 -19.94 11.85
N TRP A 148 2.95 -19.83 12.56
CA TRP A 148 4.19 -19.28 12.00
C TRP A 148 4.77 -20.16 10.90
N ASP A 149 4.67 -21.49 11.00
CA ASP A 149 5.17 -22.39 9.96
C ASP A 149 4.40 -22.17 8.66
N GLN A 150 3.09 -21.96 8.75
CA GLN A 150 2.27 -21.62 7.61
C GLN A 150 2.60 -20.22 7.05
N ILE A 151 2.78 -19.20 7.89
CA ILE A 151 3.15 -17.85 7.47
C ILE A 151 4.49 -17.85 6.74
N GLU A 152 5.51 -18.49 7.29
CA GLU A 152 6.84 -18.58 6.67
C GLU A 152 6.79 -19.36 5.35
N SER A 153 6.08 -20.48 5.33
CA SER A 153 5.93 -21.31 4.12
C SER A 153 5.24 -20.57 2.98
N ILE A 154 4.16 -19.83 3.28
CA ILE A 154 3.37 -19.10 2.28
C ILE A 154 4.11 -17.84 1.84
N SER A 155 4.57 -17.02 2.79
CA SER A 155 5.23 -15.74 2.47
C SER A 155 6.65 -15.91 1.93
N GLY A 156 7.34 -16.98 2.31
CA GLY A 156 8.77 -17.19 2.03
C GLY A 156 9.66 -16.29 2.89
N ILE A 157 9.12 -15.69 3.95
CA ILE A 157 9.83 -14.74 4.82
C ILE A 157 9.88 -15.35 6.22
N SER A 158 11.07 -15.36 6.83
CA SER A 158 11.22 -15.88 8.18
C SER A 158 10.49 -15.03 9.22
N ARG A 159 10.02 -15.67 10.28
CA ARG A 159 9.41 -14.98 11.41
C ARG A 159 10.30 -13.84 11.92
N GLN A 160 11.60 -14.08 12.08
CA GLN A 160 12.56 -13.08 12.55
C GLN A 160 12.57 -11.84 11.63
N GLU A 161 12.47 -12.03 10.32
CA GLU A 161 12.43 -10.92 9.38
C GLU A 161 11.11 -10.16 9.47
N ILE A 162 9.97 -10.84 9.64
CA ILE A 162 8.66 -10.21 9.85
C ILE A 162 8.66 -9.41 11.16
N GLU A 163 9.16 -9.98 12.27
CA GLU A 163 9.30 -9.30 13.55
C GLU A 163 10.16 -8.02 13.42
N SER A 164 11.30 -8.10 12.72
CA SER A 164 12.15 -6.92 12.46
C SER A 164 11.44 -5.82 11.64
N ILE A 165 10.58 -6.19 10.69
CA ILE A 165 9.81 -5.22 9.92
C ILE A 165 8.68 -4.63 10.78
N ALA A 166 8.04 -5.44 11.63
CA ALA A 166 7.02 -4.98 12.56
C ALA A 166 7.56 -3.94 13.56
N GLU A 167 8.81 -4.09 14.02
CA GLU A 167 9.49 -3.08 14.83
C GLU A 167 9.63 -1.75 14.06
N ILE A 168 10.13 -1.77 12.82
CA ILE A 168 10.26 -0.58 11.99
C ILE A 168 8.91 0.09 11.76
N VAL A 169 7.86 -0.70 11.48
CA VAL A 169 6.50 -0.21 11.30
C VAL A 169 5.99 0.45 12.58
N SER A 170 6.16 -0.21 13.73
CA SER A 170 5.69 0.28 15.04
C SER A 170 6.39 1.56 15.49
N GLU A 171 7.67 1.73 15.18
CA GLU A 171 8.46 2.93 15.51
C GLU A 171 8.19 4.09 14.54
N SER A 172 7.55 3.83 13.41
CA SER A 172 7.31 4.82 12.37
C SER A 172 6.17 5.77 12.73
N LYS A 173 6.45 7.06 12.74
CA LYS A 173 5.47 8.11 13.09
C LYS A 173 4.37 8.25 12.03
N SER A 174 4.68 8.01 10.78
CA SER A 174 3.76 8.16 9.64
C SER A 174 4.13 7.18 8.54
N ILE A 175 3.16 6.41 8.06
CA ILE A 175 3.37 5.34 7.10
C ILE A 175 2.50 5.57 5.87
N ILE A 176 3.09 5.47 4.68
CA ILE A 176 2.36 5.35 3.42
C ILE A 176 2.59 3.95 2.87
N THR A 177 1.52 3.21 2.60
CA THR A 177 1.60 1.94 1.88
C THR A 177 1.10 2.12 0.45
N CYS A 178 2.01 1.84 -0.51
CA CYS A 178 1.74 1.88 -1.94
C CYS A 178 1.66 0.47 -2.48
N TRP A 179 0.68 0.19 -3.34
CA TRP A 179 0.58 -1.09 -4.04
C TRP A 179 0.04 -0.94 -5.45
N ALA A 180 0.30 -1.94 -6.29
CA ALA A 180 -0.20 -2.00 -7.65
C ALA A 180 -0.69 -3.41 -8.00
N MET A 181 -0.57 -3.81 -9.26
CA MET A 181 -1.17 -5.04 -9.78
C MET A 181 -0.56 -6.33 -9.21
N GLY A 182 0.64 -6.27 -8.64
CA GLY A 182 1.21 -7.40 -7.89
C GLY A 182 0.41 -7.78 -6.65
N ILE A 183 -0.49 -6.91 -6.19
CA ILE A 183 -1.45 -7.22 -5.13
C ILE A 183 -2.84 -7.47 -5.71
N THR A 184 -3.32 -6.60 -6.60
CA THR A 184 -4.71 -6.63 -7.04
C THR A 184 -5.08 -7.80 -7.95
N GLN A 185 -4.10 -8.49 -8.51
CA GLN A 185 -4.32 -9.60 -9.44
C GLN A 185 -4.29 -10.99 -8.76
N HIS A 186 -4.16 -11.05 -7.45
CA HIS A 186 -4.25 -12.29 -6.71
C HIS A 186 -5.70 -12.67 -6.41
N HIS A 187 -5.96 -13.96 -6.23
CA HIS A 187 -7.30 -14.48 -5.93
C HIS A 187 -7.87 -13.91 -4.61
N ASN A 188 -7.01 -13.76 -3.59
CA ASN A 188 -7.32 -13.21 -2.27
C ASN A 188 -6.89 -11.75 -2.12
N SER A 189 -6.96 -10.97 -3.21
CA SER A 189 -6.47 -9.58 -3.22
C SER A 189 -7.26 -8.65 -2.29
N VAL A 190 -8.57 -8.89 -2.14
CA VAL A 190 -9.41 -8.08 -1.23
C VAL A 190 -8.94 -8.25 0.20
N GLU A 191 -8.85 -9.48 0.67
CA GLU A 191 -8.41 -9.81 2.02
C GLU A 191 -6.97 -9.35 2.30
N THR A 192 -6.09 -9.46 1.29
CA THR A 192 -4.71 -8.94 1.39
C THR A 192 -4.71 -7.43 1.61
N ILE A 193 -5.51 -6.68 0.85
CA ILE A 193 -5.60 -5.23 0.99
C ILE A 193 -6.24 -4.86 2.35
N GLN A 194 -7.23 -5.61 2.81
CA GLN A 194 -7.82 -5.43 4.14
C GLN A 194 -6.79 -5.62 5.26
N GLU A 195 -5.90 -6.62 5.17
CA GLU A 195 -4.80 -6.78 6.13
C GLU A 195 -3.79 -5.60 6.07
N MET A 196 -3.53 -5.06 4.89
CA MET A 196 -2.73 -3.82 4.75
C MET A 196 -3.43 -2.61 5.38
N VAL A 197 -4.75 -2.50 5.21
CA VAL A 197 -5.56 -1.46 5.87
C VAL A 197 -5.51 -1.61 7.39
N ASN A 198 -5.63 -2.84 7.90
CA ASN A 198 -5.56 -3.12 9.33
C ASN A 198 -4.23 -2.67 9.94
N THR A 199 -3.10 -2.83 9.23
CA THR A 199 -1.81 -2.28 9.67
C THR A 199 -1.90 -0.76 9.90
N HIS A 200 -2.58 -0.05 9.02
CA HIS A 200 -2.76 1.41 9.14
C HIS A 200 -3.75 1.79 10.24
N LEU A 201 -4.83 1.04 10.41
CA LEU A 201 -5.81 1.27 11.47
C LEU A 201 -5.23 1.01 12.85
N LEU A 202 -4.41 -0.03 13.00
CA LEU A 202 -3.70 -0.33 14.25
C LEU A 202 -2.79 0.83 14.67
N GLY A 203 -2.03 1.42 13.76
CA GLY A 203 -1.09 2.50 14.06
C GLY A 203 -1.67 3.92 13.92
N GLY A 204 -2.97 4.08 13.63
CA GLY A 204 -3.58 5.38 13.38
C GLY A 204 -2.97 6.11 12.17
N HIS A 205 -2.54 5.38 11.14
CA HIS A 205 -1.85 5.93 9.98
C HIS A 205 -2.81 6.32 8.83
N ILE A 206 -3.99 6.82 9.16
CA ILE A 206 -4.98 7.34 8.20
C ILE A 206 -5.48 8.71 8.68
N GLY A 207 -5.77 9.61 7.72
CA GLY A 207 -6.36 10.92 8.02
C GLY A 207 -5.38 11.96 8.56
N ARG A 208 -4.08 11.69 8.53
CA ARG A 208 -3.03 12.63 8.96
C ARG A 208 -1.94 12.79 7.90
N LYS A 209 -1.23 13.90 7.97
CA LYS A 209 -0.17 14.25 7.04
C LYS A 209 0.95 13.19 7.02
N GLY A 210 1.35 12.76 5.83
CA GLY A 210 2.42 11.80 5.64
C GLY A 210 2.03 10.34 5.92
N ALA A 211 0.74 10.05 6.12
CA ALA A 211 0.26 8.71 6.42
C ALA A 211 -1.00 8.37 5.63
N GLY A 212 -1.08 7.14 5.15
CA GLY A 212 -2.25 6.60 4.47
C GLY A 212 -1.98 5.55 3.41
N LEU A 213 -3.01 5.28 2.64
CA LEU A 213 -3.12 4.20 1.67
C LEU A 213 -3.04 4.75 0.25
N CYS A 214 -2.17 4.18 -0.57
CA CYS A 214 -1.90 4.64 -1.93
C CYS A 214 -2.02 3.52 -2.96
N PRO A 215 -3.24 3.18 -3.42
CA PRO A 215 -3.40 2.32 -4.59
C PRO A 215 -2.88 3.04 -5.84
N VAL A 216 -1.75 2.59 -6.37
CA VAL A 216 -1.07 3.24 -7.49
C VAL A 216 -1.65 2.71 -8.80
N ARG A 217 -2.49 3.52 -9.43
CA ARG A 217 -3.25 3.13 -10.62
C ARG A 217 -2.45 3.33 -11.89
N GLY A 218 -2.65 2.42 -12.86
CA GLY A 218 -1.96 2.49 -14.15
C GLY A 218 -2.59 3.48 -15.13
N HIS A 219 -3.92 3.56 -15.17
CA HIS A 219 -4.63 4.48 -16.04
C HIS A 219 -4.75 5.88 -15.42
N SER A 220 -4.81 6.90 -16.27
CA SER A 220 -4.92 8.29 -15.84
C SER A 220 -6.28 8.53 -15.19
N ASN A 221 -6.25 9.16 -14.02
CA ASN A 221 -7.42 9.70 -13.30
C ASN A 221 -8.57 8.71 -13.02
N VAL A 222 -8.30 7.43 -12.88
CA VAL A 222 -9.33 6.40 -12.59
C VAL A 222 -10.19 6.76 -11.37
N GLN A 223 -9.58 7.36 -10.35
CA GLN A 223 -10.33 7.80 -9.15
C GLN A 223 -11.28 8.97 -9.47
N GLY A 224 -10.86 9.91 -10.33
CA GLY A 224 -11.68 11.03 -10.79
C GLY A 224 -12.83 10.56 -11.67
N ASP A 225 -12.57 9.66 -12.61
CA ASP A 225 -13.59 9.09 -13.49
C ASP A 225 -14.74 8.50 -12.68
N ARG A 226 -14.44 7.69 -11.68
CA ARG A 226 -15.46 7.12 -10.78
C ARG A 226 -16.17 8.20 -9.95
N THR A 227 -15.49 9.29 -9.60
CA THR A 227 -16.10 10.39 -8.84
C THR A 227 -17.19 11.09 -9.65
N VAL A 228 -16.98 11.21 -10.96
CA VAL A 228 -17.96 11.86 -11.87
C VAL A 228 -18.93 10.86 -12.51
N GLY A 229 -18.95 9.61 -12.03
CA GLY A 229 -19.91 8.58 -12.45
C GLY A 229 -19.52 7.85 -13.74
N ILE A 230 -18.29 8.02 -14.24
CA ILE A 230 -17.78 7.21 -15.36
C ILE A 230 -17.38 5.85 -14.79
N ASN A 231 -18.16 4.83 -15.10
CA ASN A 231 -17.99 3.47 -14.59
C ASN A 231 -18.24 2.45 -15.71
N HIS A 232 -17.78 1.21 -15.53
CA HIS A 232 -18.05 0.10 -16.44
C HIS A 232 -19.53 -0.27 -16.54
N ILE A 233 -20.31 0.03 -15.51
CA ILE A 233 -21.76 -0.06 -15.52
C ILE A 233 -22.30 1.34 -15.79
N ALA A 234 -22.89 1.56 -16.97
CA ALA A 234 -23.47 2.83 -17.32
C ALA A 234 -24.66 3.15 -16.39
N ASN A 235 -24.72 4.40 -15.92
CA ASN A 235 -25.87 4.86 -15.13
C ASN A 235 -27.13 4.84 -16.00
N PRO A 236 -28.18 4.05 -15.68
CA PRO A 236 -29.38 3.96 -16.50
C PRO A 236 -30.05 5.30 -16.76
N SER A 237 -30.09 6.18 -15.77
CA SER A 237 -30.69 7.51 -15.94
C SER A 237 -29.89 8.41 -16.89
N LEU A 238 -28.54 8.30 -16.90
CA LEU A 238 -27.72 9.03 -17.86
C LEU A 238 -27.98 8.52 -19.30
N ILE A 239 -28.03 7.21 -19.49
CA ILE A 239 -28.34 6.62 -20.81
C ILE A 239 -29.73 7.06 -21.29
N GLN A 240 -30.73 7.03 -20.41
CA GLN A 240 -32.08 7.45 -20.75
C GLN A 240 -32.14 8.95 -21.11
N ASN A 241 -31.42 9.81 -20.40
CA ASN A 241 -31.36 11.24 -20.71
C ASN A 241 -30.68 11.50 -22.08
N ILE A 242 -29.60 10.73 -22.40
CA ILE A 242 -28.94 10.82 -23.70
C ILE A 242 -29.88 10.37 -24.84
N GLN A 243 -30.64 9.29 -24.61
CA GLN A 243 -31.61 8.79 -25.62
C GLN A 243 -32.78 9.73 -25.88
N ASN A 244 -33.13 10.54 -24.87
CA ASN A 244 -34.27 11.49 -24.95
C ASN A 244 -33.87 12.89 -25.46
N SER A 245 -32.58 13.14 -25.68
CA SER A 245 -32.02 14.39 -26.21
C SER A 245 -31.68 14.29 -27.70
#